data_5ff19631fb27aeedc4392bcba9cff46e
#
_entry.id   5ff19631fb27aeedc4392bcba9cff46e
#
_cell.length_a   1.000
_cell.length_b   1.000
_cell.length_c   1.000
_cell.angle_alpha   90.00
_cell.angle_beta   90.00
_cell.angle_gamma   90.00
#
_symmetry.space_group_name_H-M   'P 1'
#
loop_
_entity.id
_entity.type
_entity.pdbx_description
1 polymer ?
#
loop_
_entity_poly.entity_id
_entity_poly.type
_entity_poly.pdbx_seq_one_letter_code
_entity_poly.pdbx_strand_id
1 'polypeptide(L)'
;MRAAALRTYRELLQAAWVREVPVGPVDETLARVGSILREAGIPFAVAGGFAVIEHGYERFTKDVDLLLYAGDLPRAMKVLRAAGFRGGRTPIGARMRDQRTNVDVDLLGTAFEGDERALARSGGARRILPVIPVEHLVLMKLETGRTKDDADIVELLKAGASAVTIGRYLRRTWPELLPRFRRLAAQARSERTARRRPPSRARKS
;
A
#
# COMPACT_ATOMS: atom_id res chain seq x y z
N MET A 1 -2.36 22.54 0.38
CA MET A 1 -2.68 21.80 1.61
C MET A 1 -2.31 20.31 1.53
N ARG A 2 -2.70 19.55 0.45
CA ARG A 2 -2.40 18.10 0.34
C ARG A 2 -0.91 17.72 0.41
N ALA A 3 -0.03 18.48 -0.24
CA ALA A 3 1.41 18.17 -0.25
C ALA A 3 2.08 18.39 1.13
N ALA A 4 1.56 19.30 1.94
CA ALA A 4 2.06 19.52 3.30
C ALA A 4 1.66 18.36 4.24
N ALA A 5 0.41 17.87 4.16
CA ALA A 5 -0.05 16.76 4.97
C ALA A 5 0.69 15.44 4.65
N LEU A 6 0.95 15.17 3.35
CA LEU A 6 1.73 14.01 2.92
C LEU A 6 3.19 14.08 3.38
N ARG A 7 3.78 15.28 3.37
CA ARG A 7 5.13 15.49 3.89
C ARG A 7 5.16 15.21 5.39
N THR A 8 4.20 15.74 6.13
CA THR A 8 4.04 15.52 7.58
C THR A 8 3.86 14.06 7.93
N TYR A 9 3.02 13.31 7.19
CA TYR A 9 2.81 11.87 7.42
C TYR A 9 4.10 11.07 7.21
N ARG A 10 4.85 11.36 6.14
CA ARG A 10 6.15 10.73 5.89
C ARG A 10 7.17 11.06 6.99
N GLU A 11 7.20 12.31 7.45
CA GLU A 11 8.05 12.75 8.56
C GLU A 11 7.67 12.06 9.86
N LEU A 12 6.38 11.91 10.15
CA LEU A 12 5.87 11.19 11.32
C LEU A 12 6.21 9.70 11.29
N LEU A 13 6.09 9.04 10.13
CA LEU A 13 6.54 7.66 9.98
C LEU A 13 8.06 7.53 10.16
N GLN A 14 8.84 8.46 9.62
CA GLN A 14 10.29 8.51 9.84
C GLN A 14 10.62 8.68 11.32
N ALA A 15 9.95 9.60 12.02
CA ALA A 15 10.11 9.82 13.45
C ALA A 15 9.71 8.59 14.28
N ALA A 16 8.60 7.93 13.94
CA ALA A 16 8.19 6.67 14.60
C ALA A 16 9.24 5.57 14.44
N TRP A 17 9.92 5.49 13.29
CA TRP A 17 11.02 4.54 13.08
C TRP A 17 12.27 4.85 13.92
N VAL A 18 12.55 6.12 14.26
CA VAL A 18 13.61 6.55 15.16
C VAL A 18 13.16 6.71 16.63
N ARG A 19 11.92 6.28 16.97
CA ARG A 19 11.31 6.35 18.30
C ARG A 19 11.03 7.76 18.84
N GLU A 20 10.91 8.75 17.99
CA GLU A 20 10.74 10.13 18.43
C GLU A 20 9.27 10.59 18.56
N VAL A 21 8.32 9.97 17.82
CA VAL A 21 6.88 10.32 17.90
C VAL A 21 5.98 9.10 17.67
N PRO A 22 5.20 8.64 18.64
CA PRO A 22 4.15 7.65 18.42
C PRO A 22 2.93 8.34 17.78
N VAL A 23 2.52 7.89 16.61
CA VAL A 23 1.45 8.55 15.83
C VAL A 23 0.11 7.86 16.02
N GLY A 24 0.10 6.55 16.11
CA GLY A 24 -1.10 5.75 16.35
C GLY A 24 -0.78 4.25 16.40
N PRO A 25 -1.72 3.41 16.85
CA PRO A 25 -1.47 1.96 17.00
C PRO A 25 -1.01 1.29 15.70
N VAL A 26 -1.52 1.74 14.55
CA VAL A 26 -1.19 1.16 13.24
C VAL A 26 0.20 1.61 12.77
N ASP A 27 0.52 2.88 12.99
CA ASP A 27 1.85 3.45 12.67
C ASP A 27 2.93 2.84 13.58
N GLU A 28 2.63 2.69 14.88
CA GLU A 28 3.53 2.01 15.83
C GLU A 28 3.79 0.56 15.39
N THR A 29 2.74 -0.15 14.96
CA THR A 29 2.87 -1.53 14.47
C THR A 29 3.71 -1.60 13.20
N LEU A 30 3.50 -0.70 12.24
CA LEU A 30 4.29 -0.64 11.01
C LEU A 30 5.77 -0.38 11.33
N ALA A 31 6.06 0.61 12.16
CA ALA A 31 7.43 0.92 12.58
C ALA A 31 8.08 -0.29 13.27
N ARG A 32 7.36 -0.94 14.19
CA ARG A 32 7.84 -2.08 14.96
C ARG A 32 8.09 -3.31 14.08
N VAL A 33 7.14 -3.71 13.24
CA VAL A 33 7.31 -4.87 12.34
C VAL A 33 8.43 -4.61 11.33
N GLY A 34 8.51 -3.40 10.79
CA GLY A 34 9.56 -3.02 9.86
C GLY A 34 10.97 -3.07 10.48
N SER A 35 11.13 -2.61 11.73
CA SER A 35 12.41 -2.71 12.45
C SER A 35 12.82 -4.16 12.66
N ILE A 36 11.91 -5.02 13.15
CA ILE A 36 12.16 -6.44 13.39
C ILE A 36 12.61 -7.15 12.10
N LEU A 37 11.89 -6.93 10.99
CA LEU A 37 12.24 -7.56 9.72
C LEU A 37 13.59 -7.06 9.19
N ARG A 38 13.87 -5.76 9.33
CA ARG A 38 15.14 -5.17 8.90
C ARG A 38 16.32 -5.72 9.74
N GLU A 39 16.20 -5.76 11.05
CA GLU A 39 17.22 -6.33 11.96
C GLU A 39 17.48 -7.80 11.64
N ALA A 40 16.44 -8.53 11.23
CA ALA A 40 16.56 -9.91 10.79
C ALA A 40 17.12 -10.05 9.36
N GLY A 41 17.38 -8.96 8.64
CA GLY A 41 17.83 -8.98 7.24
C GLY A 41 16.79 -9.57 6.28
N ILE A 42 15.50 -9.40 6.58
CA ILE A 42 14.39 -9.88 5.73
C ILE A 42 13.89 -8.73 4.87
N PRO A 43 14.03 -8.80 3.53
CA PRO A 43 13.49 -7.80 2.63
C PRO A 43 11.97 -7.76 2.69
N PHE A 44 11.41 -6.57 2.71
CA PHE A 44 9.96 -6.36 2.66
C PHE A 44 9.62 -5.07 1.93
N ALA A 45 8.36 -4.94 1.52
CA ALA A 45 7.80 -3.70 1.03
C ALA A 45 6.38 -3.48 1.57
N VAL A 46 6.06 -2.24 1.91
CA VAL A 46 4.72 -1.84 2.35
C VAL A 46 3.77 -1.91 1.16
N ALA A 47 2.62 -2.54 1.39
CA ALA A 47 1.53 -2.73 0.45
C ALA A 47 0.21 -2.14 1.01
N GLY A 48 -0.91 -2.54 0.45
CA GLY A 48 -2.25 -2.25 0.97
C GLY A 48 -2.56 -0.79 1.22
N GLY A 49 -3.17 -0.50 2.37
CA GLY A 49 -3.65 0.83 2.72
C GLY A 49 -2.55 1.87 2.89
N PHE A 50 -1.45 1.53 3.53
CA PHE A 50 -0.31 2.43 3.67
C PHE A 50 0.35 2.78 2.33
N ALA A 51 0.45 1.81 1.42
CA ALA A 51 0.96 2.10 0.08
C ALA A 51 0.06 3.06 -0.69
N VAL A 52 -1.27 2.99 -0.50
CA VAL A 52 -2.22 3.97 -1.07
C VAL A 52 -1.94 5.38 -0.54
N ILE A 53 -1.72 5.52 0.77
CA ILE A 53 -1.40 6.81 1.40
C ILE A 53 -0.07 7.36 0.85
N GLU A 54 0.97 6.54 0.79
CA GLU A 54 2.29 6.93 0.25
C GLU A 54 2.26 7.33 -1.23
N HIS A 55 1.31 6.77 -2.01
CA HIS A 55 1.07 7.16 -3.39
C HIS A 55 0.13 8.35 -3.58
N GLY A 56 -0.25 9.04 -2.48
CA GLY A 56 -0.88 10.35 -2.52
C GLY A 56 -2.37 10.39 -2.30
N TYR A 57 -3.01 9.29 -1.90
CA TYR A 57 -4.41 9.29 -1.48
C TYR A 57 -4.54 9.07 0.02
N GLU A 58 -4.87 10.13 0.75
CA GLU A 58 -5.13 10.07 2.20
C GLU A 58 -6.41 9.29 2.49
N ARG A 59 -6.28 8.23 3.28
CA ARG A 59 -7.39 7.44 3.79
C ARG A 59 -7.02 6.78 5.11
N PHE A 60 -8.04 6.34 5.85
CA PHE A 60 -7.82 5.54 7.04
C PHE A 60 -7.44 4.10 6.68
N THR A 61 -6.47 3.52 7.42
CA THR A 61 -6.15 2.08 7.40
C THR A 61 -6.11 1.55 8.83
N LYS A 62 -6.46 0.29 9.03
CA LYS A 62 -6.54 -0.37 10.35
C LYS A 62 -5.59 -1.56 10.48
N ASP A 63 -4.92 -1.91 9.41
CA ASP A 63 -4.04 -3.06 9.25
C ASP A 63 -2.75 -2.66 8.55
N VAL A 64 -1.74 -3.50 8.67
CA VAL A 64 -0.44 -3.34 8.01
C VAL A 64 -0.29 -4.47 7.00
N ASP A 65 -0.11 -4.14 5.73
CA ASP A 65 0.15 -5.12 4.66
C ASP A 65 1.61 -5.02 4.23
N LEU A 66 2.34 -6.14 4.24
CA LEU A 66 3.74 -6.23 3.81
C LEU A 66 3.92 -7.33 2.78
N LEU A 67 4.56 -7.01 1.66
CA LEU A 67 5.00 -7.99 0.67
C LEU A 67 6.42 -8.46 1.01
N LEU A 68 6.64 -9.79 1.03
CA LEU A 68 7.92 -10.44 1.29
C LEU A 68 8.18 -11.54 0.26
N TYR A 69 9.44 -11.95 0.09
CA TYR A 69 9.71 -13.20 -0.64
C TYR A 69 9.03 -14.37 0.07
N ALA A 70 8.37 -15.25 -0.70
CA ALA A 70 7.64 -16.39 -0.14
C ALA A 70 8.54 -17.29 0.72
N GLY A 71 9.81 -17.44 0.33
CA GLY A 71 10.81 -18.20 1.07
C GLY A 71 11.16 -17.60 2.44
N ASP A 72 10.98 -16.29 2.63
CA ASP A 72 11.27 -15.61 3.89
C ASP A 72 10.11 -15.65 4.89
N LEU A 73 8.89 -16.03 4.48
CA LEU A 73 7.72 -16.08 5.36
C LEU A 73 7.92 -16.88 6.65
N PRO A 74 8.50 -18.12 6.63
CA PRO A 74 8.71 -18.88 7.86
C PRO A 74 9.63 -18.15 8.83
N ARG A 75 10.70 -17.51 8.30
CA ARG A 75 11.66 -16.74 9.09
C ARG A 75 11.03 -15.49 9.66
N ALA A 76 10.26 -14.75 8.86
CA ALA A 76 9.51 -13.57 9.30
C ALA A 76 8.55 -13.90 10.44
N MET A 77 7.74 -14.96 10.27
CA MET A 77 6.82 -15.41 11.31
C MET A 77 7.57 -15.79 12.61
N LYS A 78 8.73 -16.44 12.51
CA LYS A 78 9.55 -16.83 13.68
C LYS A 78 10.01 -15.61 14.46
N VAL A 79 10.61 -14.61 13.80
CA VAL A 79 11.13 -13.40 14.47
C VAL A 79 10.00 -12.54 15.03
N LEU A 80 8.88 -12.43 14.34
CA LEU A 80 7.71 -11.71 14.82
C LEU A 80 7.08 -12.39 16.04
N ARG A 81 6.98 -13.73 16.05
CA ARG A 81 6.50 -14.46 17.25
C ARG A 81 7.39 -14.22 18.46
N ALA A 82 8.70 -14.23 18.28
CA ALA A 82 9.66 -13.92 19.34
C ALA A 82 9.48 -12.49 19.87
N ALA A 83 9.05 -11.56 19.03
CA ALA A 83 8.76 -10.18 19.40
C ALA A 83 7.34 -9.93 19.94
N GLY A 84 6.55 -10.99 20.18
CA GLY A 84 5.22 -10.87 20.79
C GLY A 84 4.05 -10.72 19.79
N PHE A 85 4.27 -11.01 18.50
CA PHE A 85 3.15 -11.16 17.55
C PHE A 85 2.58 -12.58 17.64
N ARG A 86 1.28 -12.72 17.38
CA ARG A 86 0.57 -14.01 17.34
C ARG A 86 -0.15 -14.16 16.01
N GLY A 87 -0.23 -15.37 15.49
CA GLY A 87 -0.93 -15.64 14.24
C GLY A 87 -0.42 -16.87 13.53
N GLY A 88 -0.87 -17.04 12.28
CA GLY A 88 -0.63 -18.23 11.50
C GLY A 88 -0.55 -17.99 9.99
N ARG A 89 -0.32 -19.07 9.24
CA ARG A 89 -0.28 -19.04 7.79
C ARG A 89 -1.69 -18.83 7.20
N THR A 90 -1.71 -18.19 6.06
CA THR A 90 -2.87 -18.08 5.16
C THR A 90 -2.51 -18.70 3.81
N PRO A 91 -3.45 -18.89 2.88
CA PRO A 91 -3.15 -19.44 1.56
C PRO A 91 -2.07 -18.70 0.77
N ILE A 92 -1.96 -17.38 0.95
CA ILE A 92 -1.03 -16.52 0.20
C ILE A 92 0.05 -15.87 1.09
N GLY A 93 0.16 -16.29 2.37
CA GLY A 93 1.14 -15.68 3.26
C GLY A 93 0.93 -16.03 4.73
N ALA A 94 0.84 -15.02 5.58
CA ALA A 94 0.52 -15.18 7.00
C ALA A 94 -0.21 -13.94 7.53
N ARG A 95 -1.10 -14.14 8.50
CA ARG A 95 -1.68 -13.06 9.31
C ARG A 95 -1.13 -13.14 10.72
N MET A 96 -0.54 -12.04 11.18
CA MET A 96 0.00 -11.88 12.51
C MET A 96 -0.72 -10.71 13.19
N ARG A 97 -0.87 -10.77 14.52
CA ARG A 97 -1.42 -9.66 15.32
C ARG A 97 -0.37 -9.21 16.32
N ASP A 98 -0.08 -7.93 16.34
CA ASP A 98 0.74 -7.33 17.38
C ASP A 98 -0.04 -7.32 18.70
N GLN A 99 0.49 -8.00 19.72
CA GLN A 99 -0.19 -8.12 21.02
C GLN A 99 -0.10 -6.82 21.85
N ARG A 100 0.71 -5.84 21.45
CA ARG A 100 0.83 -4.54 22.12
C ARG A 100 -0.21 -3.54 21.65
N THR A 101 -0.41 -3.48 20.34
CA THR A 101 -1.27 -2.49 19.68
C THR A 101 -2.62 -3.06 19.26
N ASN A 102 -2.75 -4.40 19.28
CA ASN A 102 -3.90 -5.16 18.79
C ASN A 102 -4.17 -4.96 17.28
N VAL A 103 -3.15 -4.60 16.50
CA VAL A 103 -3.22 -4.37 15.06
C VAL A 103 -2.84 -5.64 14.30
N ASP A 104 -3.58 -5.94 13.23
CA ASP A 104 -3.27 -7.03 12.31
C ASP A 104 -2.18 -6.64 11.33
N VAL A 105 -1.28 -7.59 11.05
CA VAL A 105 -0.21 -7.51 10.06
C VAL A 105 -0.38 -8.65 9.07
N ASP A 106 -0.70 -8.33 7.82
CA ASP A 106 -0.75 -9.28 6.73
C ASP A 106 0.62 -9.36 6.03
N LEU A 107 1.26 -10.52 6.12
CA LEU A 107 2.48 -10.84 5.41
C LEU A 107 2.10 -11.57 4.11
N LEU A 108 2.23 -10.89 2.99
CA LEU A 108 1.94 -11.41 1.66
C LEU A 108 3.22 -12.03 1.08
N GLY A 109 3.21 -13.30 0.75
CA GLY A 109 4.33 -13.94 0.04
C GLY A 109 4.29 -13.62 -1.44
N THR A 110 5.46 -13.45 -2.07
CA THR A 110 5.53 -13.35 -3.53
C THR A 110 4.97 -14.64 -4.15
N ALA A 111 3.80 -14.56 -4.74
CA ALA A 111 3.05 -15.69 -5.29
C ALA A 111 2.61 -15.46 -6.74
N PHE A 112 2.59 -14.22 -7.19
CA PHE A 112 2.09 -13.79 -8.49
C PHE A 112 3.20 -13.23 -9.36
N GLU A 113 2.97 -13.24 -10.68
CA GLU A 113 3.91 -12.65 -11.63
C GLU A 113 4.11 -11.15 -11.34
N GLY A 114 5.36 -10.76 -11.20
CA GLY A 114 5.75 -9.37 -10.93
C GLY A 114 5.98 -9.03 -9.46
N ASP A 115 5.53 -9.85 -8.50
CA ASP A 115 5.71 -9.60 -7.06
C ASP A 115 7.18 -9.43 -6.68
N GLU A 116 8.05 -10.35 -7.10
CA GLU A 116 9.48 -10.27 -6.79
C GLU A 116 10.14 -9.03 -7.39
N ARG A 117 9.74 -8.67 -8.62
CA ARG A 117 10.22 -7.45 -9.28
C ARG A 117 9.72 -6.20 -8.56
N ALA A 118 8.46 -6.21 -8.08
CA ALA A 118 7.90 -5.10 -7.32
C ALA A 118 8.64 -4.94 -5.99
N LEU A 119 8.90 -6.03 -5.28
CA LEU A 119 9.66 -6.06 -4.04
C LEU A 119 11.09 -5.55 -4.26
N ALA A 120 11.79 -6.01 -5.28
CA ALA A 120 13.15 -5.54 -5.62
C ALA A 120 13.18 -4.04 -5.95
N ARG A 121 12.15 -3.52 -6.65
CA ARG A 121 12.04 -2.08 -7.01
C ARG A 121 11.63 -1.18 -5.85
N SER A 122 11.06 -1.71 -4.78
CA SER A 122 10.69 -0.94 -3.59
C SER A 122 11.90 -0.35 -2.85
N GLY A 123 13.10 -0.83 -3.15
CA GLY A 123 14.35 -0.42 -2.52
C GLY A 123 14.71 -1.26 -1.30
N GLY A 124 13.88 -2.25 -0.93
CA GLY A 124 14.14 -3.20 0.15
C GLY A 124 14.61 -2.52 1.45
N ALA A 125 15.58 -3.12 2.13
CA ALA A 125 16.13 -2.62 3.40
C ALA A 125 16.90 -1.27 3.32
N ARG A 126 17.15 -0.75 2.11
CA ARG A 126 17.87 0.53 1.92
C ARG A 126 17.00 1.77 2.12
N ARG A 127 15.67 1.65 2.04
CA ARG A 127 14.74 2.76 2.29
C ARG A 127 14.17 2.67 3.69
N ILE A 128 13.94 3.80 4.32
CA ILE A 128 13.30 3.87 5.63
C ILE A 128 11.91 3.24 5.57
N LEU A 129 11.14 3.54 4.53
CA LEU A 129 9.86 2.90 4.23
C LEU A 129 9.86 2.40 2.78
N PRO A 130 10.20 1.12 2.53
CA PRO A 130 10.11 0.55 1.20
C PRO A 130 8.64 0.31 0.84
N VAL A 131 8.16 0.94 -0.22
CA VAL A 131 6.76 0.84 -0.68
C VAL A 131 6.74 0.23 -2.07
N ILE A 132 5.80 -0.69 -2.33
CA ILE A 132 5.64 -1.28 -3.66
C ILE A 132 5.31 -0.19 -4.70
N PRO A 133 5.75 -0.35 -5.96
CA PRO A 133 5.40 0.57 -7.03
C PRO A 133 3.88 0.68 -7.23
N VAL A 134 3.40 1.88 -7.59
CA VAL A 134 1.96 2.14 -7.73
C VAL A 134 1.30 1.24 -8.78
N GLU A 135 2.00 0.91 -9.86
CA GLU A 135 1.49 0.00 -10.88
C GLU A 135 1.25 -1.42 -10.36
N HIS A 136 2.08 -1.88 -9.43
CA HIS A 136 1.91 -3.17 -8.80
C HIS A 136 0.83 -3.14 -7.70
N LEU A 137 0.76 -2.05 -6.94
CA LEU A 137 -0.34 -1.83 -5.99
C LEU A 137 -1.71 -1.88 -6.69
N VAL A 138 -1.83 -1.23 -7.86
CA VAL A 138 -3.06 -1.26 -8.66
C VAL A 138 -3.36 -2.67 -9.18
N LEU A 139 -2.35 -3.43 -9.62
CA LEU A 139 -2.52 -4.83 -9.98
C LEU A 139 -3.14 -5.62 -8.82
N MET A 140 -2.51 -5.62 -7.64
CA MET A 140 -2.99 -6.34 -6.46
C MET A 140 -4.44 -5.96 -6.10
N LYS A 141 -4.81 -4.68 -6.22
CA LYS A 141 -6.17 -4.20 -5.97
C LYS A 141 -7.18 -4.66 -7.00
N LEU A 142 -6.79 -4.73 -8.27
CA LEU A 142 -7.66 -5.26 -9.33
C LEU A 142 -7.93 -6.76 -9.14
N GLU A 143 -6.94 -7.53 -8.67
CA GLU A 143 -7.09 -8.97 -8.40
C GLU A 143 -8.09 -9.24 -7.28
N THR A 144 -8.09 -8.43 -6.20
CA THR A 144 -9.02 -8.65 -5.09
C THR A 144 -10.48 -8.45 -5.47
N GLY A 145 -10.75 -7.59 -6.42
CA GLY A 145 -12.10 -7.34 -6.94
C GLY A 145 -13.05 -6.62 -5.99
N ARG A 146 -12.59 -6.12 -4.84
CA ARG A 146 -13.45 -5.46 -3.84
C ARG A 146 -13.77 -4.03 -4.24
N THR A 147 -14.99 -3.56 -3.95
CA THR A 147 -15.45 -2.20 -4.26
C THR A 147 -14.53 -1.12 -3.64
N LYS A 148 -14.04 -1.33 -2.42
CA LYS A 148 -13.09 -0.41 -1.78
C LYS A 148 -11.78 -0.28 -2.55
N ASP A 149 -11.31 -1.38 -3.17
CA ASP A 149 -10.07 -1.39 -3.95
C ASP A 149 -10.24 -0.67 -5.29
N ASP A 150 -11.43 -0.76 -5.91
CA ASP A 150 -11.76 0.06 -7.09
C ASP A 150 -11.77 1.55 -6.75
N ALA A 151 -12.34 1.93 -5.59
CA ALA A 151 -12.31 3.32 -5.13
C ALA A 151 -10.87 3.81 -4.90
N ASP A 152 -10.02 3.00 -4.26
CA ASP A 152 -8.60 3.33 -4.08
C ASP A 152 -7.90 3.58 -5.42
N ILE A 153 -8.16 2.75 -6.45
CA ILE A 153 -7.58 2.92 -7.79
C ILE A 153 -8.01 4.24 -8.42
N VAL A 154 -9.30 4.57 -8.34
CA VAL A 154 -9.85 5.85 -8.85
C VAL A 154 -9.16 7.03 -8.16
N GLU A 155 -9.05 7.00 -6.84
CA GLU A 155 -8.44 8.09 -6.07
C GLU A 155 -6.92 8.19 -6.32
N LEU A 156 -6.18 7.08 -6.44
CA LEU A 156 -4.77 7.10 -6.84
C LEU A 156 -4.57 7.77 -8.20
N LEU A 157 -5.43 7.46 -9.18
CA LEU A 157 -5.39 8.10 -10.50
C LEU A 157 -5.74 9.60 -10.42
N LYS A 158 -6.65 9.98 -9.55
CA LYS A 158 -6.99 11.39 -9.28
C LYS A 158 -5.85 12.13 -8.56
N ALA A 159 -5.12 11.43 -7.71
CA ALA A 159 -3.94 11.94 -7.01
C ALA A 159 -2.71 12.12 -7.92
N GLY A 160 -2.73 11.58 -9.15
CA GLY A 160 -1.67 11.79 -10.14
C GLY A 160 -0.95 10.52 -10.59
N ALA A 161 -1.37 9.33 -10.14
CA ALA A 161 -0.82 8.08 -10.65
C ALA A 161 -1.02 7.98 -12.17
N SER A 162 0.04 7.58 -12.89
CA SER A 162 0.05 7.55 -14.35
C SER A 162 -0.75 6.37 -14.90
N ALA A 163 -1.95 6.64 -15.42
CA ALA A 163 -2.76 5.62 -16.10
C ALA A 163 -2.03 4.96 -17.28
N VAL A 164 -1.14 5.69 -17.97
CA VAL A 164 -0.33 5.15 -19.08
C VAL A 164 0.69 4.13 -18.56
N THR A 165 1.40 4.45 -17.50
CA THR A 165 2.41 3.56 -16.90
C THR A 165 1.75 2.31 -16.34
N ILE A 166 0.65 2.47 -15.59
CA ILE A 166 -0.12 1.35 -15.01
C ILE A 166 -0.69 0.47 -16.14
N GLY A 167 -1.31 1.06 -17.17
CA GLY A 167 -1.85 0.30 -18.30
C GLY A 167 -0.79 -0.46 -19.10
N ARG A 168 0.44 0.09 -19.22
CA ARG A 168 1.57 -0.60 -19.84
C ARG A 168 2.06 -1.77 -19.00
N TYR A 169 2.12 -1.59 -17.68
CA TYR A 169 2.47 -2.63 -16.73
C TYR A 169 1.46 -3.79 -16.79
N LEU A 170 0.16 -3.51 -16.64
CA LEU A 170 -0.91 -4.51 -16.70
C LEU A 170 -0.92 -5.28 -18.04
N ARG A 171 -0.66 -4.61 -19.17
CA ARG A 171 -0.61 -5.29 -20.47
C ARG A 171 0.47 -6.37 -20.54
N ARG A 172 1.55 -6.21 -19.79
CA ARG A 172 2.68 -7.14 -19.76
C ARG A 172 2.53 -8.24 -18.73
N THR A 173 1.85 -7.98 -17.63
CA THR A 173 1.76 -8.89 -16.50
C THR A 173 0.40 -9.61 -16.48
N TRP A 174 -0.70 -8.86 -16.57
CA TRP A 174 -2.07 -9.39 -16.42
C TRP A 174 -3.03 -8.66 -17.38
N PRO A 175 -2.96 -8.98 -18.69
CA PRO A 175 -3.72 -8.28 -19.72
C PRO A 175 -5.25 -8.39 -19.53
N GLU A 176 -5.75 -9.44 -18.91
CA GLU A 176 -7.17 -9.66 -18.60
C GLU A 176 -7.74 -8.62 -17.61
N LEU A 177 -6.91 -7.96 -16.81
CA LEU A 177 -7.34 -6.90 -15.90
C LEU A 177 -7.47 -5.52 -16.59
N LEU A 178 -6.95 -5.38 -17.80
CA LEU A 178 -6.98 -4.11 -18.55
C LEU A 178 -8.40 -3.55 -18.79
N PRO A 179 -9.41 -4.34 -19.16
CA PRO A 179 -10.75 -3.81 -19.37
C PRO A 179 -11.32 -3.16 -18.10
N ARG A 180 -11.13 -3.79 -16.93
CA ARG A 180 -11.55 -3.23 -15.65
C ARG A 180 -10.77 -1.96 -15.33
N PHE A 181 -9.46 -1.98 -15.46
CA PHE A 181 -8.61 -0.81 -15.22
C PHE A 181 -9.03 0.38 -16.10
N ARG A 182 -9.32 0.16 -17.40
CA ARG A 182 -9.75 1.22 -18.31
C ARG A 182 -11.05 1.88 -17.88
N ARG A 183 -12.01 1.11 -17.38
CA ARG A 183 -13.27 1.66 -16.83
C ARG A 183 -13.00 2.59 -15.64
N LEU A 184 -12.18 2.14 -14.66
CA LEU A 184 -11.81 2.94 -13.50
C LEU A 184 -11.00 4.19 -13.88
N ALA A 185 -10.13 4.09 -14.86
CA ALA A 185 -9.40 5.25 -15.39
C ALA A 185 -10.29 6.25 -16.10
N ALA A 186 -11.34 5.80 -16.79
CA ALA A 186 -12.34 6.68 -17.38
C ALA A 186 -13.17 7.39 -16.29
N GLN A 187 -13.58 6.67 -15.25
CA GLN A 187 -14.27 7.23 -14.09
C GLN A 187 -13.42 8.33 -13.42
N ALA A 188 -12.14 8.05 -13.12
CA ALA A 188 -11.23 9.01 -12.49
C ALA A 188 -11.10 10.31 -13.32
N ARG A 189 -11.04 10.20 -14.65
CA ARG A 189 -11.01 11.37 -15.54
C ARG A 189 -12.31 12.17 -15.49
N SER A 190 -13.45 11.50 -15.55
CA SER A 190 -14.77 12.15 -15.48
C SER A 190 -14.95 12.93 -14.18
N GLU A 191 -14.62 12.30 -13.03
CA GLU A 191 -14.73 12.95 -11.72
C GLU A 191 -13.78 14.14 -11.56
N ARG A 192 -12.55 14.06 -12.10
CA ARG A 192 -11.62 15.21 -12.12
C ARG A 192 -12.17 16.38 -12.93
N THR A 193 -12.81 16.12 -14.07
CA THR A 193 -13.38 17.15 -14.93
C THR A 193 -14.58 17.80 -14.26
N ALA A 194 -15.45 17.01 -13.62
CA ALA A 194 -16.61 17.53 -12.89
C ALA A 194 -16.20 18.46 -11.73
N ARG A 195 -15.15 18.11 -10.97
CA ARG A 195 -14.62 18.99 -9.88
C ARG A 195 -14.02 20.31 -10.36
N ARG A 196 -13.61 20.40 -11.64
CA ARG A 196 -13.01 21.62 -12.21
C ARG A 196 -14.03 22.57 -12.84
N ARG A 197 -15.29 22.15 -13.03
CA ARG A 197 -16.35 23.03 -13.53
C ARG A 197 -16.78 23.98 -12.42
N PRO A 198 -16.72 25.32 -12.63
CA PRO A 198 -17.28 26.28 -11.69
C PRO A 198 -18.78 26.06 -11.56
N PRO A 199 -19.40 26.33 -10.39
CA PRO A 199 -20.84 26.25 -10.25
C PRO A 199 -21.49 27.15 -11.31
N SER A 200 -22.43 26.59 -12.08
CA SER A 200 -23.20 27.36 -13.04
C SER A 200 -23.89 28.49 -12.29
N ARG A 201 -23.60 29.76 -12.65
CA ARG A 201 -24.35 30.89 -12.15
C ARG A 201 -25.82 30.68 -12.53
N ALA A 202 -26.65 30.39 -11.55
CA ALA A 202 -28.11 30.39 -11.74
C ALA A 202 -28.49 31.76 -12.29
N ARG A 203 -29.01 31.80 -13.52
CA ARG A 203 -29.64 32.99 -14.04
C ARG A 203 -30.84 33.28 -13.14
N LYS A 204 -30.74 34.33 -12.36
CA LYS A 204 -31.91 34.94 -11.70
C LYS A 204 -32.72 35.59 -12.82
N SER A 205 -33.88 35.05 -13.13
CA SER A 205 -34.93 35.69 -13.90
C SER A 205 -35.67 36.66 -12.99
#